data_a515328fb9e0814431e5e307823bb23d
#
_entry.id   a515328fb9e0814431e5e307823bb23d
#
_cell.length_a   1.000
_cell.length_b   1.000
_cell.length_c   1.000
_cell.angle_alpha   90.00
_cell.angle_beta   90.00
_cell.angle_gamma   90.00
#
_symmetry.space_group_name_H-M   'P 1'
#
loop_
_entity.id
_entity.type
_entity.pdbx_description
1 polymer ?
#
loop_
_entity_poly.entity_id
_entity_poly.type
_entity_poly.pdbx_seq_one_letter_code
_entity_poly.pdbx_strand_id
1 'polypeptide(L)'
;KIYSVTENNLLYEMQKGEIKIGAATSPIDILPVNDEAIRKLGYHPIWIEVTAEDETTIQKYELRVTRAEPSTDALLKSLTVQDQNGSQLKMLAFHPDETSYSLTVPYETTGVSFTPTANYAGATIEILEKGGLIPSQVPSGNTSKVFQLEEAGKTKTFEITVTAEDGKTTKTYTMNFVRELPSSDARLKKLQVDNVDDFSPVFVSNKTSYNAIVSEGADGVVITPTANHPGATIRIILDADEDN
;
A
#
# COMPACT_ATOMS: atom_id res chain seq x y z
N LYS A 1 22.99 -31.15 -32.64
CA LYS A 1 23.78 -30.00 -32.24
C LYS A 1 22.87 -28.76 -32.21
N ILE A 2 23.11 -27.84 -31.28
CA ILE A 2 22.34 -26.61 -31.13
C ILE A 2 23.29 -25.43 -31.31
N TYR A 3 22.90 -24.48 -32.14
CA TYR A 3 23.70 -23.32 -32.49
C TYR A 3 22.89 -22.03 -32.27
N SER A 4 23.59 -20.93 -32.04
CA SER A 4 23.03 -19.55 -32.02
C SER A 4 23.90 -18.65 -32.90
N VAL A 5 23.37 -17.52 -33.31
CA VAL A 5 24.09 -16.54 -34.14
C VAL A 5 24.66 -15.45 -33.22
N THR A 6 25.94 -15.08 -33.45
CA THR A 6 26.62 -13.96 -32.81
C THR A 6 26.70 -12.74 -33.73
N GLU A 7 27.16 -11.57 -33.22
CA GLU A 7 27.34 -10.33 -33.98
C GLU A 7 28.08 -10.44 -35.32
N ASN A 8 28.95 -11.46 -35.44
CA ASN A 8 29.74 -11.70 -36.66
C ASN A 8 29.12 -12.73 -37.61
N ASN A 9 27.82 -13.05 -37.43
CA ASN A 9 27.14 -14.10 -38.23
C ASN A 9 27.77 -15.51 -38.11
N LEU A 10 28.60 -15.73 -37.10
CA LEU A 10 29.20 -17.02 -36.79
C LEU A 10 28.21 -17.86 -36.01
N LEU A 11 27.93 -19.04 -36.47
CA LEU A 11 27.18 -20.03 -35.71
C LEU A 11 28.00 -20.46 -34.50
N TYR A 12 27.52 -20.16 -33.30
CA TYR A 12 28.16 -20.58 -32.07
C TYR A 12 27.48 -21.82 -31.54
N GLU A 13 28.22 -22.89 -31.30
CA GLU A 13 27.69 -24.11 -30.73
C GLU A 13 27.44 -23.93 -29.24
N MET A 14 26.17 -23.79 -28.86
CA MET A 14 25.78 -23.51 -27.47
C MET A 14 25.76 -24.76 -26.58
N GLN A 15 25.64 -25.95 -27.16
CA GLN A 15 25.72 -27.23 -26.43
C GLN A 15 26.52 -28.26 -27.24
N LYS A 16 27.64 -28.66 -26.71
CA LYS A 16 28.41 -29.80 -27.20
C LYS A 16 27.85 -31.08 -26.59
N GLY A 17 27.25 -31.92 -27.39
CA GLY A 17 26.83 -33.26 -27.00
C GLY A 17 25.58 -33.75 -27.70
N GLU A 18 25.46 -35.03 -27.80
CA GLU A 18 24.25 -35.69 -28.28
C GLU A 18 23.17 -35.61 -27.19
N ILE A 19 22.01 -35.08 -27.57
CA ILE A 19 20.83 -35.15 -26.72
C ILE A 19 20.15 -36.47 -27.00
N LYS A 20 19.91 -37.27 -25.96
CA LYS A 20 19.14 -38.50 -26.08
C LYS A 20 17.73 -38.22 -26.60
N ILE A 21 17.21 -39.07 -27.48
CA ILE A 21 15.84 -38.96 -27.98
C ILE A 21 14.88 -38.84 -26.80
N GLY A 22 14.05 -37.78 -26.80
CA GLY A 22 13.07 -37.50 -25.75
C GLY A 22 13.63 -36.84 -24.49
N ALA A 23 14.95 -36.55 -24.41
CA ALA A 23 15.50 -35.79 -23.30
C ALA A 23 15.37 -34.25 -23.51
N ALA A 24 15.14 -33.52 -22.43
CA ALA A 24 15.17 -32.06 -22.44
C ALA A 24 16.61 -31.54 -22.40
N THR A 25 16.87 -30.40 -23.04
CA THR A 25 18.11 -29.64 -22.87
C THR A 25 18.18 -28.99 -21.50
N SER A 26 19.38 -28.61 -21.06
CA SER A 26 19.50 -27.52 -20.07
C SER A 26 18.95 -26.23 -20.64
N PRO A 27 18.57 -25.24 -19.80
CA PRO A 27 18.19 -23.92 -20.30
C PRO A 27 19.23 -23.37 -21.26
N ILE A 28 18.77 -22.83 -22.39
CA ILE A 28 19.62 -22.22 -23.41
C ILE A 28 19.54 -20.71 -23.22
N ASP A 29 20.69 -20.08 -23.03
CA ASP A 29 20.75 -18.63 -22.90
C ASP A 29 20.31 -17.92 -24.19
N ILE A 30 19.37 -16.99 -24.06
CA ILE A 30 18.92 -16.16 -25.15
C ILE A 30 19.63 -14.81 -25.04
N LEU A 31 20.34 -14.41 -26.08
CA LEU A 31 21.04 -13.13 -26.12
C LEU A 31 20.10 -11.96 -25.86
N PRO A 32 20.59 -10.87 -25.21
CA PRO A 32 19.79 -9.66 -24.98
C PRO A 32 19.23 -9.07 -26.27
N VAL A 33 18.09 -8.42 -26.21
CA VAL A 33 17.45 -7.75 -27.35
C VAL A 33 18.31 -6.62 -27.93
N ASN A 34 19.25 -6.10 -27.15
CA ASN A 34 20.21 -5.09 -27.58
C ASN A 34 21.42 -5.65 -28.37
N ASP A 35 21.57 -6.98 -28.49
CA ASP A 35 22.52 -7.56 -29.42
C ASP A 35 22.16 -7.18 -30.84
N GLU A 36 23.14 -6.60 -31.60
CA GLU A 36 22.88 -6.02 -32.91
C GLU A 36 22.39 -7.05 -33.93
N ALA A 37 22.91 -8.28 -33.87
CA ALA A 37 22.49 -9.36 -34.78
C ALA A 37 21.04 -9.77 -34.51
N ILE A 38 20.66 -9.94 -33.26
CA ILE A 38 19.29 -10.29 -32.84
C ILE A 38 18.31 -9.18 -33.17
N ARG A 39 18.70 -7.90 -32.92
CA ARG A 39 17.88 -6.73 -33.23
C ARG A 39 17.61 -6.61 -34.73
N LYS A 40 18.59 -6.94 -35.55
CA LYS A 40 18.48 -6.90 -37.00
C LYS A 40 17.60 -8.02 -37.55
N LEU A 41 17.62 -9.19 -36.92
CA LEU A 41 16.79 -10.34 -37.29
C LEU A 41 15.38 -10.27 -36.72
N GLY A 42 15.18 -9.57 -35.57
CA GLY A 42 13.91 -9.54 -34.84
C GLY A 42 13.59 -10.82 -34.04
N TYR A 43 14.49 -11.80 -34.05
CA TYR A 43 14.34 -13.05 -33.29
C TYR A 43 15.73 -13.68 -33.05
N HIS A 44 15.80 -14.55 -32.03
CA HIS A 44 16.99 -15.37 -31.74
C HIS A 44 16.82 -16.73 -32.41
N PRO A 45 17.63 -17.07 -33.46
CA PRO A 45 17.54 -18.36 -34.12
C PRO A 45 18.27 -19.43 -33.30
N ILE A 46 17.62 -20.56 -33.08
CA ILE A 46 18.20 -21.78 -32.50
C ILE A 46 18.09 -22.86 -33.55
N TRP A 47 19.22 -23.45 -33.91
CA TRP A 47 19.28 -24.54 -34.89
C TRP A 47 19.40 -25.89 -34.21
N ILE A 48 18.54 -26.82 -34.60
CA ILE A 48 18.58 -28.21 -34.17
C ILE A 48 19.01 -29.05 -35.38
N GLU A 49 20.12 -29.72 -35.26
CA GLU A 49 20.65 -30.63 -36.31
C GLU A 49 20.41 -32.07 -35.88
N VAL A 50 19.76 -32.81 -36.74
CA VAL A 50 19.54 -34.27 -36.60
C VAL A 50 20.33 -34.98 -37.68
N THR A 51 21.23 -35.86 -37.26
CA THR A 51 21.98 -36.76 -38.17
C THR A 51 21.34 -38.14 -38.14
N ALA A 52 21.02 -38.66 -39.28
CA ALA A 52 20.45 -40.00 -39.42
C ALA A 52 21.49 -41.10 -39.05
N GLU A 53 21.02 -42.34 -38.92
CA GLU A 53 21.86 -43.51 -38.61
C GLU A 53 22.94 -43.79 -39.67
N ASP A 54 22.71 -43.32 -40.91
CA ASP A 54 23.68 -43.43 -42.01
C ASP A 54 24.87 -42.47 -41.86
N GLU A 55 24.91 -41.65 -40.79
CA GLU A 55 25.91 -40.64 -40.47
C GLU A 55 26.16 -39.58 -41.56
N THR A 56 25.42 -39.62 -42.65
CA THR A 56 25.57 -38.73 -43.82
C THR A 56 24.35 -37.86 -44.08
N THR A 57 23.16 -38.35 -43.77
CA THR A 57 21.93 -37.59 -43.95
C THR A 57 21.70 -36.65 -42.74
N ILE A 58 21.66 -35.33 -43.00
CA ILE A 58 21.50 -34.32 -41.98
C ILE A 58 20.26 -33.48 -42.28
N GLN A 59 19.38 -33.35 -41.29
CA GLN A 59 18.21 -32.47 -41.32
C GLN A 59 18.41 -31.36 -40.28
N LYS A 60 18.17 -30.10 -40.69
CA LYS A 60 18.23 -28.91 -39.79
C LYS A 60 16.86 -28.31 -39.60
N TYR A 61 16.56 -28.00 -38.35
CA TYR A 61 15.32 -27.29 -37.93
C TYR A 61 15.70 -25.96 -37.31
N GLU A 62 15.01 -24.89 -37.69
CA GLU A 62 15.17 -23.57 -37.10
C GLU A 62 14.04 -23.32 -36.12
N LEU A 63 14.36 -23.01 -34.85
CA LEU A 63 13.44 -22.47 -33.86
C LEU A 63 13.71 -20.97 -33.71
N ARG A 64 12.73 -20.13 -34.03
CA ARG A 64 12.79 -18.68 -33.89
C ARG A 64 12.21 -18.28 -32.58
N VAL A 65 13.03 -17.76 -31.66
CA VAL A 65 12.61 -17.30 -30.35
C VAL A 65 12.59 -15.78 -30.32
N THR A 66 11.41 -15.19 -30.11
CA THR A 66 11.23 -13.74 -29.97
C THR A 66 10.99 -13.41 -28.51
N ARG A 67 11.74 -12.45 -27.98
CA ARG A 67 11.46 -11.89 -26.64
C ARG A 67 10.36 -10.82 -26.79
N ALA A 68 9.33 -10.92 -25.97
CA ALA A 68 8.32 -9.87 -25.91
C ALA A 68 8.94 -8.55 -25.45
N GLU A 69 8.43 -7.45 -25.98
CA GLU A 69 8.81 -6.11 -25.49
C GLU A 69 8.38 -5.93 -24.03
N PRO A 70 9.18 -5.20 -23.24
CA PRO A 70 8.79 -4.88 -21.88
C PRO A 70 7.44 -4.16 -21.83
N SER A 71 6.63 -4.51 -20.84
CA SER A 71 5.33 -3.87 -20.62
C SER A 71 5.46 -2.37 -20.35
N THR A 72 4.57 -1.57 -20.93
CA THR A 72 4.39 -0.13 -20.65
C THR A 72 3.28 0.14 -19.63
N ASP A 73 2.73 -0.90 -19.00
CA ASP A 73 1.65 -0.78 -18.02
C ASP A 73 2.20 -0.28 -16.67
N ALA A 74 1.93 1.00 -16.39
CA ALA A 74 2.26 1.69 -15.15
C ALA A 74 1.02 1.93 -14.26
N LEU A 75 -0.06 1.15 -14.42
CA LEU A 75 -1.28 1.31 -13.63
C LEU A 75 -1.17 0.60 -12.27
N LEU A 76 -1.84 1.16 -11.26
CA LEU A 76 -2.25 0.40 -10.08
C LEU A 76 -3.54 -0.35 -10.37
N LYS A 77 -3.59 -1.62 -9.98
CA LYS A 77 -4.81 -2.44 -9.94
C LYS A 77 -5.66 -2.08 -8.73
N SER A 78 -5.02 -1.81 -7.59
CA SER A 78 -5.68 -1.45 -6.34
C SER A 78 -4.77 -0.63 -5.43
N LEU A 79 -5.38 0.15 -4.56
CA LEU A 79 -4.72 0.90 -3.50
C LEU A 79 -5.60 0.86 -2.26
N THR A 80 -5.06 0.41 -1.13
CA THR A 80 -5.70 0.53 0.17
C THR A 80 -4.85 1.35 1.12
N VAL A 81 -5.51 2.01 2.06
CA VAL A 81 -4.87 2.88 3.06
C VAL A 81 -5.29 2.42 4.44
N GLN A 82 -4.33 2.36 5.37
CA GLN A 82 -4.54 1.99 6.76
C GLN A 82 -4.01 3.11 7.67
N ASP A 83 -4.58 3.22 8.87
CA ASP A 83 -4.05 4.09 9.92
C ASP A 83 -2.78 3.51 10.57
N GLN A 84 -2.20 4.19 11.53
CA GLN A 84 -1.01 3.75 12.27
C GLN A 84 -1.22 2.44 13.06
N ASN A 85 -2.46 2.03 13.29
CA ASN A 85 -2.83 0.81 14.00
C ASN A 85 -3.17 -0.36 13.07
N GLY A 86 -3.09 -0.14 11.74
CA GLY A 86 -3.44 -1.11 10.72
C GLY A 86 -4.95 -1.19 10.40
N SER A 87 -5.77 -0.28 10.94
CA SER A 87 -7.19 -0.22 10.62
C SER A 87 -7.40 0.45 9.26
N GLN A 88 -8.19 -0.19 8.40
CA GLN A 88 -8.43 0.34 7.06
C GLN A 88 -9.20 1.66 7.09
N LEU A 89 -8.64 2.69 6.46
CA LEU A 89 -9.30 3.97 6.27
C LEU A 89 -10.27 3.89 5.09
N LYS A 90 -11.46 4.45 5.28
CA LYS A 90 -12.48 4.49 4.23
C LYS A 90 -12.10 5.55 3.21
N MET A 91 -11.71 5.10 2.04
CA MET A 91 -11.43 5.90 0.86
C MET A 91 -12.60 5.78 -0.14
N LEU A 92 -12.78 6.75 -1.03
CA LEU A 92 -13.60 6.55 -2.23
C LEU A 92 -13.06 5.34 -3.01
N ALA A 93 -13.93 4.65 -3.76
CA ALA A 93 -13.50 3.49 -4.54
C ALA A 93 -12.31 3.88 -5.43
N PHE A 94 -11.22 3.12 -5.31
CA PHE A 94 -10.04 3.33 -6.15
C PHE A 94 -10.37 3.02 -7.61
N HIS A 95 -9.92 3.89 -8.52
CA HIS A 95 -10.01 3.67 -9.96
C HIS A 95 -8.63 3.91 -10.60
N PRO A 96 -8.13 2.98 -11.46
CA PRO A 96 -6.77 3.09 -12.03
C PRO A 96 -6.48 4.36 -12.83
N ASP A 97 -7.50 4.99 -13.38
CA ASP A 97 -7.36 6.22 -14.17
C ASP A 97 -7.47 7.50 -13.34
N GLU A 98 -8.01 7.41 -12.13
CA GLU A 98 -8.07 8.51 -11.19
C GLU A 98 -6.71 8.67 -10.48
N THR A 99 -6.10 9.84 -10.62
CA THR A 99 -4.73 10.08 -10.12
C THR A 99 -4.66 10.95 -8.87
N SER A 100 -5.80 11.42 -8.35
CA SER A 100 -5.82 12.29 -7.17
C SER A 100 -6.93 11.90 -6.21
N TYR A 101 -6.55 11.66 -4.96
CA TYR A 101 -7.46 11.29 -3.87
C TYR A 101 -7.24 12.21 -2.68
N SER A 102 -8.32 12.55 -1.97
CA SER A 102 -8.28 13.33 -0.74
C SER A 102 -9.07 12.62 0.35
N LEU A 103 -8.47 12.48 1.52
CA LEU A 103 -9.06 11.86 2.69
C LEU A 103 -8.99 12.82 3.88
N THR A 104 -10.15 13.04 4.52
CA THR A 104 -10.19 13.61 5.86
C THR A 104 -10.21 12.45 6.84
N VAL A 105 -9.28 12.45 7.78
CA VAL A 105 -9.11 11.37 8.76
C VAL A 105 -9.34 11.90 10.17
N PRO A 106 -9.80 11.06 11.11
CA PRO A 106 -10.00 11.46 12.51
C PRO A 106 -8.76 12.10 13.13
N TYR A 107 -8.96 12.95 14.14
CA TYR A 107 -7.88 13.61 14.88
C TYR A 107 -6.84 12.62 15.43
N GLU A 108 -7.28 11.44 15.87
CA GLU A 108 -6.44 10.39 16.45
C GLU A 108 -5.54 9.69 15.41
N THR A 109 -5.80 9.88 14.12
CA THR A 109 -4.99 9.30 13.05
C THR A 109 -3.71 10.12 12.89
N THR A 110 -2.61 9.62 13.42
CA THR A 110 -1.30 10.29 13.39
C THR A 110 -0.40 9.83 12.24
N GLY A 111 -0.74 8.70 11.61
CA GLY A 111 0.04 8.14 10.52
C GLY A 111 -0.79 7.27 9.61
N VAL A 112 -0.29 7.04 8.40
CA VAL A 112 -0.93 6.21 7.38
C VAL A 112 0.09 5.28 6.71
N SER A 113 -0.38 4.13 6.28
CA SER A 113 0.37 3.20 5.42
C SER A 113 -0.45 2.85 4.19
N PHE A 114 0.23 2.48 3.12
CA PHE A 114 -0.35 2.21 1.81
C PHE A 114 -0.06 0.77 1.40
N THR A 115 -1.05 0.10 0.81
CA THR A 115 -0.87 -1.20 0.16
C THR A 115 -1.23 -1.04 -1.32
N PRO A 116 -0.28 -0.59 -2.16
CA PRO A 116 -0.48 -0.46 -3.58
C PRO A 116 -0.26 -1.81 -4.28
N THR A 117 -1.08 -2.15 -5.26
CA THR A 117 -0.91 -3.33 -6.11
C THR A 117 -0.83 -2.88 -7.56
N ALA A 118 0.29 -3.15 -8.22
CA ALA A 118 0.46 -2.86 -9.64
C ALA A 118 -0.43 -3.77 -10.49
N ASN A 119 -0.90 -3.26 -11.63
CA ASN A 119 -1.65 -4.05 -12.60
C ASN A 119 -0.76 -5.07 -13.30
N TYR A 120 0.46 -4.69 -13.63
CA TYR A 120 1.48 -5.57 -14.21
C TYR A 120 2.53 -5.96 -13.15
N ALA A 121 2.83 -7.27 -13.03
CA ALA A 121 3.71 -7.79 -11.98
C ALA A 121 5.17 -7.32 -12.08
N GLY A 122 5.64 -6.95 -13.27
CA GLY A 122 7.00 -6.44 -13.49
C GLY A 122 7.17 -4.94 -13.20
N ALA A 123 6.09 -4.22 -12.87
CA ALA A 123 6.17 -2.81 -12.51
C ALA A 123 6.70 -2.62 -11.08
N THR A 124 7.39 -1.50 -10.86
CA THR A 124 7.90 -1.10 -9.53
C THR A 124 7.09 0.07 -8.97
N ILE A 125 7.03 0.17 -7.64
CA ILE A 125 6.23 1.18 -6.95
C ILE A 125 7.09 1.90 -5.92
N GLU A 126 7.01 3.23 -5.94
CA GLU A 126 7.66 4.11 -4.99
C GLU A 126 6.66 5.07 -4.36
N ILE A 127 6.86 5.39 -3.08
CA ILE A 127 6.06 6.37 -2.35
C ILE A 127 6.98 7.48 -1.86
N LEU A 128 6.65 8.71 -2.22
CA LEU A 128 7.37 9.91 -1.81
C LEU A 128 6.43 10.84 -1.02
N GLU A 129 6.88 11.29 0.15
CA GLU A 129 6.24 12.43 0.82
C GLU A 129 6.53 13.70 0.02
N LYS A 130 5.51 14.50 -0.28
CA LYS A 130 5.72 15.76 -0.99
C LYS A 130 6.65 16.69 -0.19
N GLY A 131 7.75 17.08 -0.84
CA GLY A 131 8.84 17.83 -0.20
C GLY A 131 9.94 16.94 0.41
N GLY A 132 9.77 15.61 0.42
CA GLY A 132 10.82 14.65 0.74
C GLY A 132 11.81 14.48 -0.40
N LEU A 133 13.00 13.95 -0.08
CA LEU A 133 14.07 13.74 -1.07
C LEU A 133 14.27 12.26 -1.44
N ILE A 134 13.80 11.36 -0.60
CA ILE A 134 14.07 9.92 -0.75
C ILE A 134 12.74 9.16 -0.82
N PRO A 135 12.42 8.54 -1.96
CA PRO A 135 11.24 7.70 -2.07
C PRO A 135 11.43 6.38 -1.28
N SER A 136 10.33 5.83 -0.82
CA SER A 136 10.25 4.50 -0.21
C SER A 136 9.75 3.51 -1.24
N GLN A 137 10.57 2.52 -1.60
CA GLN A 137 10.14 1.42 -2.47
C GLN A 137 9.19 0.48 -1.72
N VAL A 138 8.12 0.08 -2.40
CA VAL A 138 7.11 -0.82 -1.85
C VAL A 138 6.82 -1.92 -2.88
N PRO A 139 7.09 -3.18 -2.55
CA PRO A 139 6.72 -4.29 -3.45
C PRO A 139 5.20 -4.33 -3.66
N SER A 140 4.79 -4.65 -4.90
CA SER A 140 3.38 -4.75 -5.26
C SER A 140 2.60 -5.69 -4.33
N GLY A 141 1.49 -5.22 -3.78
CA GLY A 141 0.65 -5.95 -2.84
C GLY A 141 1.14 -5.94 -1.38
N ASN A 142 2.29 -5.35 -1.08
CA ASN A 142 2.81 -5.22 0.28
C ASN A 142 2.42 -3.88 0.89
N THR A 143 2.30 -3.87 2.22
CA THR A 143 2.06 -2.63 2.97
C THR A 143 3.37 -1.87 3.20
N SER A 144 3.34 -0.56 2.97
CA SER A 144 4.47 0.34 3.24
C SER A 144 4.75 0.47 4.74
N LYS A 145 5.86 1.13 5.09
CA LYS A 145 6.02 1.71 6.43
C LYS A 145 4.88 2.69 6.74
N VAL A 146 4.69 3.00 8.01
CA VAL A 146 3.79 4.09 8.43
C VAL A 146 4.47 5.42 8.17
N PHE A 147 3.79 6.31 7.45
CA PHE A 147 4.18 7.69 7.23
C PHE A 147 3.40 8.59 8.20
N GLN A 148 4.09 9.52 8.84
CA GLN A 148 3.47 10.44 9.79
C GLN A 148 2.67 11.52 9.05
N LEU A 149 1.49 11.81 9.56
CA LEU A 149 0.66 12.93 9.09
C LEU A 149 1.09 14.24 9.74
N GLU A 150 0.71 15.35 9.09
CA GLU A 150 0.91 16.70 9.64
C GLU A 150 0.04 16.96 10.87
N GLU A 151 0.26 18.10 11.52
CA GLU A 151 -0.61 18.61 12.58
C GLU A 151 -2.08 18.70 12.11
N ALA A 152 -2.99 18.62 13.06
CA ALA A 152 -4.42 18.71 12.80
C ALA A 152 -4.78 19.97 12.00
N GLY A 153 -5.64 19.82 11.00
CA GLY A 153 -6.03 20.89 10.07
C GLY A 153 -5.02 21.16 8.95
N LYS A 154 -3.84 20.53 8.95
CA LYS A 154 -2.85 20.63 7.87
C LYS A 154 -3.01 19.50 6.87
N THR A 155 -2.61 19.78 5.62
CA THR A 155 -2.62 18.78 4.54
C THR A 155 -1.26 18.15 4.38
N LYS A 156 -1.21 16.83 4.44
CA LYS A 156 -0.05 16.02 4.05
C LYS A 156 -0.32 15.35 2.70
N THR A 157 0.62 15.46 1.78
CA THR A 157 0.51 14.88 0.43
C THR A 157 1.57 13.81 0.22
N PHE A 158 1.17 12.70 -0.37
CA PHE A 158 2.04 11.61 -0.81
C PHE A 158 1.85 11.39 -2.30
N GLU A 159 2.94 11.06 -2.97
CA GLU A 159 2.98 10.70 -4.39
C GLU A 159 3.38 9.23 -4.50
N ILE A 160 2.52 8.40 -5.09
CA ILE A 160 2.75 6.99 -5.35
C ILE A 160 3.04 6.86 -6.84
N THR A 161 4.29 6.61 -7.19
CA THR A 161 4.74 6.49 -8.58
C THR A 161 4.92 5.02 -8.94
N VAL A 162 4.24 4.60 -9.99
CA VAL A 162 4.41 3.29 -10.61
C VAL A 162 5.28 3.46 -11.84
N THR A 163 6.34 2.66 -11.94
CA THR A 163 7.20 2.59 -13.13
C THR A 163 7.00 1.24 -13.79
N ALA A 164 6.64 1.23 -15.06
CA ALA A 164 6.42 0.02 -15.85
C ALA A 164 7.74 -0.78 -16.04
N GLU A 165 7.63 -2.02 -16.53
CA GLU A 165 8.76 -2.91 -16.80
C GLU A 165 9.77 -2.30 -17.78
N ASP A 166 9.33 -1.42 -18.70
CA ASP A 166 10.21 -0.72 -19.65
C ASP A 166 11.19 0.25 -18.98
N GLY A 167 11.03 0.53 -17.69
CA GLY A 167 11.83 1.46 -16.91
C GLY A 167 11.66 2.93 -17.30
N LYS A 168 10.69 3.28 -18.14
CA LYS A 168 10.48 4.61 -18.71
C LYS A 168 9.06 5.13 -18.49
N THR A 169 8.07 4.29 -18.73
CA THR A 169 6.65 4.66 -18.58
C THR A 169 6.30 4.72 -17.10
N THR A 170 5.80 5.88 -16.65
CA THR A 170 5.42 6.09 -15.25
C THR A 170 4.01 6.64 -15.12
N LYS A 171 3.35 6.34 -14.00
CA LYS A 171 2.10 6.98 -13.58
C LYS A 171 2.17 7.31 -12.09
N THR A 172 1.78 8.53 -11.72
CA THR A 172 1.80 8.99 -10.34
C THR A 172 0.40 9.22 -9.82
N TYR A 173 0.11 8.68 -8.63
CA TYR A 173 -1.12 8.87 -7.88
C TYR A 173 -0.84 9.76 -6.67
N THR A 174 -1.61 10.83 -6.53
CA THR A 174 -1.47 11.80 -5.45
C THR A 174 -2.50 11.54 -4.36
N MET A 175 -2.04 11.40 -3.12
CA MET A 175 -2.85 11.15 -1.95
C MET A 175 -2.75 12.32 -0.98
N ASN A 176 -3.85 13.04 -0.75
CA ASN A 176 -3.91 14.17 0.17
C ASN A 176 -4.65 13.76 1.45
N PHE A 177 -4.05 14.02 2.60
CA PHE A 177 -4.63 13.74 3.91
C PHE A 177 -4.77 15.02 4.72
N VAL A 178 -5.94 15.20 5.31
CA VAL A 178 -6.19 16.26 6.30
C VAL A 178 -6.68 15.59 7.58
N ARG A 179 -5.97 15.81 8.69
CA ARG A 179 -6.44 15.40 10.01
C ARG A 179 -7.49 16.37 10.49
N GLU A 180 -8.60 15.84 11.01
CA GLU A 180 -9.61 16.67 11.70
C GLU A 180 -8.98 17.44 12.88
N LEU A 181 -9.53 18.58 13.18
CA LEU A 181 -9.20 19.29 14.41
C LEU A 181 -9.70 18.50 15.63
N PRO A 182 -9.05 18.63 16.80
CA PRO A 182 -9.57 18.00 18.00
C PRO A 182 -10.97 18.52 18.30
N SER A 183 -11.82 17.61 18.78
CA SER A 183 -13.19 17.99 19.17
C SER A 183 -13.16 18.97 20.33
N SER A 184 -13.97 20.01 20.24
CA SER A 184 -14.25 20.95 21.35
C SER A 184 -15.47 20.54 22.19
N ASP A 185 -16.02 19.34 21.96
CA ASP A 185 -17.21 18.88 22.68
C ASP A 185 -16.83 18.37 24.08
N ALA A 186 -17.04 19.22 25.07
CA ALA A 186 -16.82 18.94 26.49
C ALA A 186 -18.11 18.55 27.24
N ARG A 187 -19.17 18.19 26.52
CA ARG A 187 -20.45 17.82 27.15
C ARG A 187 -20.41 16.38 27.65
N LEU A 188 -21.22 16.13 28.68
CA LEU A 188 -21.56 14.77 29.07
C LEU A 188 -22.67 14.23 28.16
N LYS A 189 -22.56 12.94 27.79
CA LYS A 189 -23.62 12.13 27.19
C LYS A 189 -24.55 11.57 28.24
N LYS A 190 -24.00 11.22 29.41
CA LYS A 190 -24.72 10.62 30.53
C LYS A 190 -24.06 11.06 31.83
N LEU A 191 -24.91 11.30 32.85
CA LEU A 191 -24.51 11.43 34.23
C LEU A 191 -25.43 10.52 35.05
N GLN A 192 -24.89 9.50 35.69
CA GLN A 192 -25.60 8.66 36.63
C GLN A 192 -25.04 8.94 38.03
N VAL A 193 -25.93 9.06 38.99
CA VAL A 193 -25.59 9.24 40.40
C VAL A 193 -26.38 8.20 41.19
N ASP A 194 -25.65 7.31 41.88
CA ASP A 194 -26.22 6.23 42.66
C ASP A 194 -25.99 6.49 44.16
N ASN A 195 -26.72 5.81 45.02
CA ASN A 195 -26.76 6.01 46.48
C ASN A 195 -27.33 7.40 46.86
N VAL A 196 -28.37 7.80 46.16
CA VAL A 196 -29.08 9.05 46.44
C VAL A 196 -30.58 8.81 46.55
N ASP A 197 -31.27 9.59 47.38
CA ASP A 197 -32.74 9.54 47.53
C ASP A 197 -33.43 10.29 46.40
N ASP A 198 -32.80 11.37 45.91
CA ASP A 198 -33.28 12.15 44.79
C ASP A 198 -32.11 12.70 43.98
N PHE A 199 -32.30 12.75 42.67
CA PHE A 199 -31.39 13.41 41.73
C PHE A 199 -32.17 14.26 40.76
N SER A 200 -32.02 15.56 40.88
CA SER A 200 -32.84 16.51 40.12
C SER A 200 -32.03 17.71 39.61
N PRO A 201 -32.44 18.21 38.45
CA PRO A 201 -33.39 17.64 37.50
C PRO A 201 -32.84 16.42 36.80
N VAL A 202 -33.68 15.72 36.04
CA VAL A 202 -33.23 14.62 35.16
C VAL A 202 -32.09 15.16 34.25
N PHE A 203 -31.05 14.33 34.05
CA PHE A 203 -29.87 14.72 33.28
C PHE A 203 -30.21 15.15 31.84
N VAL A 204 -29.70 16.33 31.46
CA VAL A 204 -29.75 16.87 30.09
C VAL A 204 -28.37 17.44 29.76
N SER A 205 -27.78 17.07 28.63
CA SER A 205 -26.39 17.35 28.28
C SER A 205 -25.96 18.83 28.23
N ASN A 206 -26.90 19.75 28.08
CA ASN A 206 -26.64 21.19 28.07
C ASN A 206 -26.88 21.88 29.45
N LYS A 207 -27.28 21.12 30.46
CA LYS A 207 -27.44 21.61 31.82
C LYS A 207 -26.21 21.25 32.64
N THR A 208 -25.72 22.18 33.45
CA THR A 208 -24.45 22.06 34.17
C THR A 208 -24.58 22.00 35.69
N SER A 209 -25.83 22.13 36.24
CA SER A 209 -26.09 22.13 37.66
C SER A 209 -27.19 21.12 38.01
N TYR A 210 -26.94 20.28 38.98
CA TYR A 210 -27.81 19.23 39.47
C TYR A 210 -27.74 19.16 40.99
N ASN A 211 -28.81 18.73 41.61
CA ASN A 211 -28.88 18.47 43.03
C ASN A 211 -29.04 16.98 43.29
N ALA A 212 -28.35 16.48 44.27
CA ALA A 212 -28.54 15.11 44.78
C ALA A 212 -28.85 15.20 46.28
N ILE A 213 -29.83 14.46 46.73
CA ILE A 213 -30.20 14.35 48.16
C ILE A 213 -29.80 12.94 48.60
N VAL A 214 -29.11 12.84 49.72
CA VAL A 214 -28.72 11.56 50.35
C VAL A 214 -29.37 11.45 51.72
N SER A 215 -29.62 10.20 52.13
CA SER A 215 -30.16 9.92 53.45
C SER A 215 -29.16 10.29 54.55
N GLU A 216 -29.68 10.58 55.75
CA GLU A 216 -28.87 10.72 56.96
C GLU A 216 -28.13 9.39 57.23
N GLY A 217 -26.82 9.45 57.27
CA GLY A 217 -25.99 8.24 57.49
C GLY A 217 -25.49 7.58 56.18
N ALA A 218 -25.69 8.19 55.00
CA ALA A 218 -25.06 7.78 53.76
C ALA A 218 -23.54 8.02 53.81
N ASP A 219 -22.73 7.00 53.53
CA ASP A 219 -21.26 7.14 53.54
C ASP A 219 -20.70 7.75 52.28
N GLY A 220 -21.52 7.92 51.23
CA GLY A 220 -21.08 8.54 49.97
C GLY A 220 -22.01 8.28 48.80
N VAL A 221 -21.71 8.95 47.69
CA VAL A 221 -22.42 8.82 46.41
C VAL A 221 -21.50 8.20 45.35
N VAL A 222 -22.08 7.49 44.40
CA VAL A 222 -21.36 6.95 43.23
C VAL A 222 -21.74 7.77 42.02
N ILE A 223 -20.74 8.38 41.37
CA ILE A 223 -20.93 9.23 40.20
C ILE A 223 -20.35 8.52 38.99
N THR A 224 -21.17 8.27 37.96
CA THR A 224 -20.77 7.62 36.71
C THR A 224 -21.01 8.57 35.53
N PRO A 225 -20.08 9.48 35.23
CA PRO A 225 -20.17 10.36 34.07
C PRO A 225 -19.72 9.66 32.81
N THR A 226 -20.33 9.98 31.67
CA THR A 226 -19.91 9.55 30.35
C THR A 226 -19.81 10.75 29.43
N ALA A 227 -18.64 11.00 28.85
CA ALA A 227 -18.44 12.07 27.90
C ALA A 227 -19.20 11.81 26.59
N ASN A 228 -19.63 12.89 25.93
CA ASN A 228 -20.27 12.80 24.63
C ASN A 228 -19.24 12.46 23.54
N HIS A 229 -18.05 13.06 23.60
CA HIS A 229 -16.95 12.73 22.72
C HIS A 229 -16.00 11.71 23.38
N PRO A 230 -15.64 10.59 22.69
CA PRO A 230 -14.83 9.51 23.29
C PRO A 230 -13.40 9.94 23.65
N GLY A 231 -12.86 10.98 22.99
CA GLY A 231 -11.54 11.54 23.29
C GLY A 231 -11.55 12.60 24.40
N ALA A 232 -12.70 12.93 24.98
CA ALA A 232 -12.78 13.88 26.09
C ALA A 232 -12.33 13.22 27.41
N THR A 233 -11.65 13.98 28.25
CA THR A 233 -11.21 13.56 29.59
C THR A 233 -12.18 14.06 30.65
N ILE A 234 -12.55 13.22 31.60
CA ILE A 234 -13.39 13.58 32.72
C ILE A 234 -12.56 13.57 34.01
N ARG A 235 -12.67 14.59 34.81
CA ARG A 235 -12.08 14.67 36.15
C ARG A 235 -13.14 15.06 37.15
N ILE A 236 -13.31 14.30 38.24
CA ILE A 236 -14.15 14.63 39.38
C ILE A 236 -13.27 15.39 40.39
N ILE A 237 -13.69 16.56 40.81
CA ILE A 237 -12.98 17.40 41.79
C ILE A 237 -13.91 17.54 42.97
N LEU A 238 -13.41 17.29 44.17
CA LEU A 238 -14.04 17.63 45.42
C LEU A 238 -13.45 18.96 45.85
N ASP A 239 -14.27 20.00 45.88
CA ASP A 239 -13.86 21.26 46.53
C ASP A 239 -13.95 21.01 48.04
N ALA A 240 -12.81 20.77 48.63
CA ALA A 240 -12.68 20.53 50.07
C ALA A 240 -12.19 21.74 50.87
N ASP A 241 -12.26 22.96 50.31
CA ASP A 241 -11.74 24.15 50.98
C ASP A 241 -12.57 25.40 50.72
N GLU A 242 -13.74 25.49 51.35
CA GLU A 242 -14.30 26.81 51.79
C GLU A 242 -14.64 26.77 53.28
N ASP A 243 -13.66 26.37 54.11
CA ASP A 243 -13.71 26.68 55.53
C ASP A 243 -12.29 27.05 56.02
N ASN A 244 -11.98 28.36 55.86
CA ASN A 244 -11.27 29.19 56.86
C ASN A 244 -11.25 30.66 56.42
#